data_36865f3a2da51d93cf10d0b075ec8c71
#
_entry.id   36865f3a2da51d93cf10d0b075ec8c71
#
_cell.length_a   1.000
_cell.length_b   1.000
_cell.length_c   1.000
_cell.angle_alpha   90.00
_cell.angle_beta   90.00
_cell.angle_gamma   90.00
#
_symmetry.space_group_name_H-M   'P 1'
#
loop_
_entity.id
_entity.type
_entity.pdbx_description
1 polymer ?
#
loop_
_entity_poly.entity_id
_entity_poly.type
_entity_poly.pdbx_seq_one_letter_code
_entity_poly.pdbx_strand_id
1 'polypeptide(L)'
;AAVNTTTTDNFYDPSGMFAERRLVDEGYKIIQNRTIETDEKGKAQMILIDGTAFTIGPNSKVILDKFVYNPETNDGFLEMQATGLLRLVGGKVTKKNAAMINTSVATVGIRGGIVIVDSDAETTSAAFVYGQEMEVIPLENEAGRTLLTEDGFVVEVNDPYDDIDTPELLTAEALASYSAELEGSEEEEEEESESESEEESEEEEEESEEEESEEESEESEESEEESSEEESEESEEESEESEESEESEESTEEE
;
A
#
# COMPACT_ATOMS: atom_id res chain seq x y z
N ALA A 1 1.96 -3.10 -5.99
CA ALA A 1 1.61 -3.05 -4.58
C ALA A 1 1.51 -1.59 -4.16
N ALA A 2 0.61 -1.26 -3.26
CA ALA A 2 0.54 0.03 -2.60
C ALA A 2 0.90 -0.19 -1.13
N VAL A 3 1.70 0.68 -0.57
CA VAL A 3 1.96 0.72 0.88
C VAL A 3 0.83 1.53 1.49
N ASN A 4 0.19 0.95 2.48
CA ASN A 4 -0.76 1.64 3.32
C ASN A 4 -0.14 1.62 4.70
N THR A 5 0.55 2.67 5.08
CA THR A 5 1.17 2.69 6.37
C THR A 5 1.24 4.02 6.97
N THR A 6 1.24 3.94 8.22
CA THR A 6 1.71 4.92 9.17
C THR A 6 3.06 4.50 9.72
N THR A 7 4.01 5.40 9.75
CA THR A 7 5.32 5.39 10.43
C THR A 7 6.52 4.74 9.71
N THR A 8 7.52 5.55 9.60
CA THR A 8 8.98 5.38 9.39
C THR A 8 9.46 4.06 8.83
N ASP A 9 9.13 3.78 7.57
CA ASP A 9 9.72 2.67 6.85
C ASP A 9 10.94 3.13 6.07
N ASN A 10 12.08 2.53 6.34
CA ASN A 10 13.27 2.77 5.55
C ASN A 10 13.23 1.90 4.31
N PHE A 11 13.18 2.52 3.16
CA PHE A 11 13.15 1.85 1.88
C PHE A 11 14.55 1.78 1.27
N TYR A 12 14.98 0.56 0.92
CA TYR A 12 16.28 0.31 0.33
C TYR A 12 16.12 -0.24 -1.09
N ASP A 13 16.78 0.39 -2.06
CA ASP A 13 16.88 -0.11 -3.42
C ASP A 13 18.20 -0.85 -3.62
N PRO A 14 18.19 -2.20 -3.68
CA PRO A 14 19.41 -2.99 -3.85
C PRO A 14 19.98 -2.93 -5.27
N SER A 15 19.28 -2.34 -6.24
CA SER A 15 19.67 -2.34 -7.65
C SER A 15 20.73 -1.28 -8.01
N GLY A 16 21.12 -0.41 -7.07
CA GLY A 16 22.08 0.67 -7.30
C GLY A 16 23.37 0.55 -6.49
N MET A 17 24.48 1.01 -7.06
CA MET A 17 25.78 1.10 -6.38
C MET A 17 25.76 2.09 -5.20
N PHE A 18 24.69 2.86 -5.07
CA PHE A 18 24.39 3.80 -3.98
C PHE A 18 22.92 3.66 -3.59
N ALA A 19 22.63 2.61 -2.85
CA ALA A 19 21.28 2.40 -2.34
C ALA A 19 20.92 3.47 -1.31
N GLU A 20 20.01 4.34 -1.66
CA GLU A 20 19.48 5.35 -0.74
C GLU A 20 18.33 4.74 0.05
N ARG A 21 18.48 4.70 1.38
CA ARG A 21 17.36 4.48 2.29
C ARG A 21 16.50 5.73 2.27
N ARG A 22 15.22 5.56 2.03
CA ARG A 22 14.26 6.65 2.10
C ARG A 22 13.01 6.19 2.85
N LEU A 23 12.39 7.11 3.53
CA LEU A 23 11.09 6.89 4.14
C LEU A 23 10.05 6.58 3.06
N VAL A 24 9.10 5.73 3.40
CA VAL A 24 8.01 5.31 2.53
C VAL A 24 6.73 5.88 3.09
N ASP A 25 6.06 6.69 2.30
CA ASP A 25 4.78 7.29 2.63
C ASP A 25 3.63 6.41 2.14
N GLU A 26 2.45 6.63 2.64
CA GLU A 26 1.23 6.00 2.18
C GLU A 26 1.06 6.15 0.65
N GLY A 27 0.48 5.14 0.02
CA GLY A 27 0.33 5.13 -1.44
C GLY A 27 1.60 4.86 -2.25
N TYR A 28 2.76 4.69 -1.60
CA TYR A 28 3.99 4.36 -2.30
C TYR A 28 3.87 3.03 -3.05
N LYS A 29 4.29 3.02 -4.32
CA LYS A 29 4.23 1.84 -5.18
C LYS A 29 5.51 1.02 -5.08
N ILE A 30 5.39 -0.16 -4.48
CA ILE A 30 6.49 -1.12 -4.38
C ILE A 30 6.60 -1.92 -5.68
N ILE A 31 7.83 -2.11 -6.12
CA ILE A 31 8.20 -2.97 -7.23
C ILE A 31 9.01 -4.17 -6.74
N GLN A 32 9.10 -5.21 -7.56
CA GLN A 32 9.88 -6.41 -7.24
C GLN A 32 11.34 -6.10 -6.94
N ASN A 33 11.97 -6.94 -6.15
CA ASN A 33 13.35 -6.86 -5.69
C ASN A 33 13.64 -5.62 -4.85
N ARG A 34 12.63 -5.05 -4.21
CA ARG A 34 12.83 -3.98 -3.24
C ARG A 34 12.71 -4.51 -1.82
N THR A 35 13.60 -4.00 -0.98
CA THR A 35 13.60 -4.29 0.45
C THR A 35 12.77 -3.24 1.19
N ILE A 36 11.91 -3.70 2.09
CA ILE A 36 11.21 -2.88 3.07
C ILE A 36 11.74 -3.28 4.43
N GLU A 37 12.17 -2.30 5.19
CA GLU A 37 12.64 -2.48 6.56
C GLU A 37 11.81 -1.58 7.47
N THR A 38 11.35 -2.11 8.57
CA THR A 38 10.67 -1.38 9.64
C THR A 38 11.62 -1.21 10.83
N ASP A 39 11.51 -0.09 11.52
CA ASP A 39 12.24 0.16 12.76
C ASP A 39 11.52 -0.43 14.00
N GLU A 40 11.95 -0.05 15.19
CA GLU A 40 11.43 -0.59 16.46
C GLU A 40 9.92 -0.34 16.65
N LYS A 41 9.36 0.68 16.04
CA LYS A 41 7.93 1.04 16.12
C LYS A 41 7.23 0.93 14.76
N GLY A 42 8.01 0.83 13.70
CA GLY A 42 7.53 0.83 12.33
C GLY A 42 6.65 -0.38 12.02
N LYS A 43 5.59 -0.14 11.30
CA LYS A 43 4.69 -1.16 10.76
C LYS A 43 4.38 -0.80 9.32
N ALA A 44 4.19 -1.81 8.47
CA ALA A 44 3.87 -1.58 7.08
C ALA A 44 2.79 -2.53 6.60
N GLN A 45 1.75 -2.03 5.98
CA GLN A 45 0.77 -2.86 5.29
C GLN A 45 0.89 -2.67 3.78
N MET A 46 1.00 -3.77 3.05
CA MET A 46 1.10 -3.77 1.60
C MET A 46 -0.02 -4.59 0.98
N ILE A 47 -0.60 -4.06 -0.09
CA ILE A 47 -1.66 -4.75 -0.83
C ILE A 47 -1.21 -4.93 -2.28
N LEU A 48 -1.18 -6.18 -2.73
CA LEU A 48 -0.91 -6.55 -4.11
C LEU A 48 -2.17 -6.43 -4.97
N ILE A 49 -1.99 -6.31 -6.28
CA ILE A 49 -3.11 -6.13 -7.22
C ILE A 49 -4.04 -7.34 -7.32
N ASP A 50 -3.63 -8.52 -6.86
CA ASP A 50 -4.48 -9.72 -6.75
C ASP A 50 -5.31 -9.76 -5.46
N GLY A 51 -5.13 -8.78 -4.57
CA GLY A 51 -5.76 -8.68 -3.27
C GLY A 51 -5.01 -9.41 -2.15
N THR A 52 -3.81 -9.95 -2.40
CA THR A 52 -2.94 -10.43 -1.33
C THR A 52 -2.49 -9.23 -0.50
N ALA A 53 -2.65 -9.33 0.82
CA ALA A 53 -2.18 -8.32 1.76
C ALA A 53 -1.15 -8.92 2.70
N PHE A 54 -0.13 -8.14 3.05
CA PHE A 54 0.80 -8.52 4.09
C PHE A 54 1.15 -7.33 4.97
N THR A 55 1.17 -7.61 6.26
CA THR A 55 1.50 -6.65 7.32
C THR A 55 2.85 -7.03 7.89
N ILE A 56 3.76 -6.08 7.93
CA ILE A 56 5.11 -6.22 8.45
C ILE A 56 5.11 -5.58 9.84
N GLY A 57 5.55 -6.34 10.84
CA GLY A 57 5.68 -5.87 12.21
C GLY A 57 6.96 -5.04 12.45
N PRO A 58 7.21 -4.61 13.68
CA PRO A 58 8.41 -3.89 14.05
C PRO A 58 9.70 -4.70 13.81
N ASN A 59 10.84 -3.99 13.62
CA ASN A 59 12.17 -4.58 13.43
C ASN A 59 12.22 -5.68 12.37
N SER A 60 11.43 -5.55 11.34
CA SER A 60 11.24 -6.58 10.33
C SER A 60 11.76 -6.14 8.96
N LYS A 61 12.03 -7.13 8.11
CA LYS A 61 12.54 -6.91 6.76
C LYS A 61 11.86 -7.84 5.79
N VAL A 62 11.32 -7.30 4.70
CA VAL A 62 10.68 -8.06 3.63
C VAL A 62 11.24 -7.65 2.28
N ILE A 63 11.48 -8.64 1.42
CA ILE A 63 11.83 -8.45 0.01
C ILE A 63 10.78 -9.16 -0.84
N LEU A 64 10.11 -8.44 -1.71
CA LEU A 64 9.23 -9.02 -2.69
C LEU A 64 10.05 -9.51 -3.90
N ASP A 65 10.48 -10.77 -3.88
CA ASP A 65 11.35 -11.32 -4.93
C ASP A 65 10.61 -11.46 -6.25
N LYS A 66 9.43 -12.06 -6.21
CA LYS A 66 8.68 -12.31 -7.42
C LYS A 66 7.17 -12.23 -7.20
N PHE A 67 6.52 -11.47 -8.04
CA PHE A 67 5.08 -11.41 -8.11
C PHE A 67 4.61 -11.37 -9.56
N VAL A 68 3.85 -12.38 -9.96
CA VAL A 68 3.22 -12.47 -11.27
C VAL A 68 1.74 -12.74 -11.06
N TYR A 69 0.90 -12.01 -11.76
CA TYR A 69 -0.54 -12.18 -11.68
C TYR A 69 -1.20 -11.98 -13.04
N ASN A 70 -2.02 -12.96 -13.43
CA ASN A 70 -2.89 -12.88 -14.59
C ASN A 70 -4.34 -12.65 -14.12
N PRO A 71 -4.92 -11.46 -14.34
CA PRO A 71 -6.27 -11.15 -13.87
C PRO A 71 -7.39 -11.92 -14.60
N GLU A 72 -7.14 -12.44 -15.80
CA GLU A 72 -8.13 -13.22 -16.55
C GLU A 72 -8.30 -14.62 -15.99
N THR A 73 -7.20 -15.25 -15.60
CA THR A 73 -7.20 -16.62 -15.08
C THR A 73 -7.13 -16.70 -13.57
N ASN A 74 -6.81 -15.60 -12.87
CA ASN A 74 -6.42 -15.52 -11.46
C ASN A 74 -5.23 -16.44 -11.14
N ASP A 75 -4.37 -16.67 -12.10
CA ASP A 75 -3.16 -17.46 -11.97
C ASP A 75 -1.96 -16.56 -11.73
N GLY A 76 -0.94 -17.10 -11.09
CA GLY A 76 0.25 -16.31 -10.80
C GLY A 76 1.20 -17.02 -9.85
N PHE A 77 2.16 -16.25 -9.38
CA PHE A 77 3.21 -16.70 -8.49
C PHE A 77 3.60 -15.58 -7.53
N LEU A 78 3.77 -15.89 -6.25
CA LEU A 78 4.22 -14.97 -5.21
C LEU A 78 5.36 -15.62 -4.42
N GLU A 79 6.49 -14.94 -4.37
CA GLU A 79 7.65 -15.33 -3.59
C GLU A 79 8.25 -14.10 -2.92
N MET A 80 8.58 -14.24 -1.64
CA MET A 80 9.18 -13.19 -0.85
C MET A 80 10.19 -13.76 0.15
N GLN A 81 11.13 -12.93 0.59
CA GLN A 81 11.97 -13.20 1.73
C GLN A 81 11.47 -12.37 2.92
N ALA A 82 11.50 -12.96 4.11
CA ALA A 82 11.09 -12.28 5.33
C ALA A 82 12.06 -12.57 6.47
N THR A 83 12.28 -11.56 7.30
CA THR A 83 12.93 -11.64 8.61
C THR A 83 12.14 -10.74 9.56
N GLY A 84 11.89 -11.16 10.79
CA GLY A 84 10.99 -10.52 11.74
C GLY A 84 9.56 -11.00 11.57
N LEU A 85 8.62 -10.21 12.06
CA LEU A 85 7.20 -10.55 12.11
C LEU A 85 6.47 -10.13 10.84
N LEU A 86 5.79 -11.08 10.21
CA LEU A 86 5.01 -10.88 8.98
C LEU A 86 3.67 -11.61 9.10
N ARG A 87 2.56 -10.94 8.79
CA ARG A 87 1.26 -11.57 8.51
C ARG A 87 0.95 -11.50 7.03
N LEU A 88 0.64 -12.63 6.40
CA LEU A 88 0.17 -12.68 5.02
C LEU A 88 -1.28 -13.14 4.99
N VAL A 89 -2.11 -12.37 4.28
CA VAL A 89 -3.50 -12.69 3.94
C VAL A 89 -3.56 -12.97 2.45
N GLY A 90 -3.84 -14.21 2.09
CA GLY A 90 -3.80 -14.67 0.71
C GLY A 90 -4.90 -14.09 -0.18
N GLY A 91 -4.51 -13.59 -1.35
CA GLY A 91 -5.40 -13.08 -2.40
C GLY A 91 -5.81 -14.13 -3.43
N LYS A 92 -5.98 -13.68 -4.68
CA LYS A 92 -6.45 -14.55 -5.77
C LYS A 92 -5.39 -15.56 -6.22
N VAL A 93 -4.12 -15.17 -6.26
CA VAL A 93 -2.99 -16.02 -6.64
C VAL A 93 -2.88 -17.19 -5.67
N THR A 94 -2.93 -16.94 -4.38
CA THR A 94 -2.72 -17.95 -3.33
C THR A 94 -3.83 -19.01 -3.28
N LYS A 95 -5.00 -18.75 -3.85
CA LYS A 95 -6.07 -19.75 -3.97
C LYS A 95 -5.74 -20.88 -4.95
N LYS A 96 -4.83 -20.64 -5.89
CA LYS A 96 -4.40 -21.60 -6.90
C LYS A 96 -3.00 -22.13 -6.66
N ASN A 97 -2.06 -21.25 -6.36
CA ASN A 97 -0.65 -21.56 -6.17
C ASN A 97 -0.23 -21.06 -4.80
N ALA A 98 0.58 -21.82 -4.09
CA ALA A 98 1.08 -21.37 -2.80
C ALA A 98 1.92 -20.09 -2.95
N ALA A 99 1.74 -19.15 -2.03
CA ALA A 99 2.72 -18.08 -1.82
C ALA A 99 3.88 -18.66 -1.00
N MET A 100 5.10 -18.32 -1.40
CA MET A 100 6.33 -18.82 -0.78
C MET A 100 6.98 -17.69 0.01
N ILE A 101 7.20 -17.92 1.30
CA ILE A 101 7.90 -17.02 2.21
C ILE A 101 9.20 -17.71 2.62
N ASN A 102 10.31 -17.18 2.14
CA ASN A 102 11.65 -17.69 2.45
C ASN A 102 12.21 -16.95 3.66
N THR A 103 12.60 -17.68 4.67
CA THR A 103 13.26 -17.18 5.89
C THR A 103 14.73 -17.62 5.92
N SER A 104 15.40 -17.41 7.05
CA SER A 104 16.79 -17.82 7.25
C SER A 104 16.97 -19.35 7.33
N VAL A 105 15.96 -20.08 7.83
CA VAL A 105 16.07 -21.52 8.11
C VAL A 105 14.99 -22.37 7.43
N ALA A 106 13.93 -21.76 6.89
CA ALA A 106 12.82 -22.48 6.30
C ALA A 106 12.19 -21.74 5.12
N THR A 107 11.43 -22.48 4.32
CA THR A 107 10.45 -21.93 3.37
C THR A 107 9.04 -22.26 3.85
N VAL A 108 8.19 -21.25 3.97
CA VAL A 108 6.79 -21.39 4.34
C VAL A 108 5.92 -21.16 3.11
N GLY A 109 5.21 -22.20 2.68
CA GLY A 109 4.22 -22.14 1.60
C GLY A 109 2.82 -22.02 2.17
N ILE A 110 2.04 -21.03 1.73
CA ILE A 110 0.63 -20.87 2.14
C ILE A 110 -0.28 -20.89 0.92
N ARG A 111 -1.31 -21.71 0.97
CA ARG A 111 -2.34 -21.78 -0.06
C ARG A 111 -3.69 -21.36 0.48
N GLY A 112 -4.08 -20.19 0.06
CA GLY A 112 -5.34 -19.53 0.44
C GLY A 112 -5.53 -19.46 1.94
N GLY A 113 -5.48 -18.28 2.54
CA GLY A 113 -5.67 -18.15 3.96
C GLY A 113 -4.81 -17.08 4.61
N ILE A 114 -4.53 -17.27 5.89
CA ILE A 114 -3.78 -16.35 6.74
C ILE A 114 -2.67 -17.13 7.44
N VAL A 115 -1.44 -16.67 7.26
CA VAL A 115 -0.28 -17.15 7.98
C VAL A 115 0.42 -15.98 8.68
N ILE A 116 0.93 -16.24 9.86
CA ILE A 116 1.84 -15.35 10.57
C ILE A 116 3.20 -16.05 10.62
N VAL A 117 4.24 -15.38 10.19
CA VAL A 117 5.62 -15.87 10.23
C VAL A 117 6.41 -14.92 11.08
N ASP A 118 7.08 -15.46 12.08
CA ASP A 118 8.05 -14.75 12.89
C ASP A 118 9.40 -15.45 12.75
N SER A 119 10.42 -14.72 12.30
CA SER A 119 11.72 -15.31 11.99
C SER A 119 12.88 -14.40 12.35
N ASP A 120 13.93 -15.02 12.82
CA ASP A 120 15.21 -14.37 13.05
C ASP A 120 16.33 -15.06 12.25
N ALA A 121 17.58 -14.91 12.66
CA ALA A 121 18.73 -15.52 11.97
C ALA A 121 18.83 -17.04 12.16
N GLU A 122 18.21 -17.59 13.19
CA GLU A 122 18.39 -18.96 13.65
C GLU A 122 17.09 -19.76 13.67
N THR A 123 15.94 -19.09 13.78
CA THR A 123 14.65 -19.73 13.98
C THR A 123 13.56 -19.19 13.05
N THR A 124 12.53 -20.00 12.83
CA THR A 124 11.30 -19.58 12.15
C THR A 124 10.11 -20.22 12.82
N SER A 125 9.17 -19.41 13.26
CA SER A 125 7.84 -19.80 13.71
C SER A 125 6.82 -19.47 12.62
N ALA A 126 5.99 -20.42 12.23
CA ALA A 126 4.94 -20.26 11.23
C ALA A 126 3.58 -20.68 11.82
N ALA A 127 2.70 -19.73 12.05
CA ALA A 127 1.37 -19.96 12.57
C ALA A 127 0.34 -20.01 11.45
N PHE A 128 -0.31 -21.16 11.27
CA PHE A 128 -1.40 -21.36 10.31
C PHE A 128 -2.72 -20.92 10.95
N VAL A 129 -3.08 -19.67 10.75
CA VAL A 129 -4.27 -19.08 11.39
C VAL A 129 -5.55 -19.56 10.74
N TYR A 130 -5.57 -19.60 9.40
CA TYR A 130 -6.71 -20.06 8.62
C TYR A 130 -6.26 -20.34 7.17
N GLY A 131 -6.85 -21.35 6.50
CA GLY A 131 -6.55 -21.56 5.09
C GLY A 131 -6.86 -22.95 4.56
N GLN A 132 -6.34 -23.24 3.35
CA GLN A 132 -6.47 -24.54 2.73
C GLN A 132 -5.35 -25.47 3.19
N GLU A 133 -4.11 -24.99 3.09
CA GLU A 133 -2.92 -25.72 3.51
C GLU A 133 -1.76 -24.76 3.76
N MET A 134 -0.90 -25.13 4.69
CA MET A 134 0.40 -24.53 4.93
C MET A 134 1.48 -25.60 4.91
N GLU A 135 2.52 -25.41 4.12
CA GLU A 135 3.68 -26.30 4.09
C GLU A 135 4.89 -25.56 4.62
N VAL A 136 5.63 -26.19 5.53
CA VAL A 136 6.89 -25.66 6.06
C VAL A 136 8.00 -26.63 5.71
N ILE A 137 9.08 -26.11 5.09
CA ILE A 137 10.19 -26.90 4.56
C ILE A 137 11.48 -26.33 5.15
N PRO A 138 12.24 -27.09 5.95
CA PRO A 138 13.58 -26.67 6.37
C PRO A 138 14.50 -26.53 5.15
N LEU A 139 15.35 -25.49 5.11
CA LEU A 139 16.12 -25.16 3.90
C LEU A 139 17.07 -26.26 3.45
N GLU A 140 17.66 -26.99 4.36
CA GLU A 140 18.68 -28.03 4.09
C GLU A 140 18.14 -29.45 4.29
N ASN A 141 16.85 -29.58 4.65
CA ASN A 141 16.18 -30.88 4.85
C ASN A 141 14.76 -30.90 4.26
N GLU A 142 14.68 -30.97 2.95
CA GLU A 142 13.38 -31.03 2.23
C GLU A 142 12.53 -32.26 2.65
N ALA A 143 13.16 -33.32 3.09
CA ALA A 143 12.45 -34.54 3.53
C ALA A 143 11.75 -34.35 4.90
N GLY A 144 12.24 -33.42 5.73
CA GLY A 144 11.67 -33.05 7.02
C GLY A 144 10.48 -32.11 6.95
N ARG A 145 9.96 -31.83 5.76
CA ARG A 145 8.83 -30.92 5.57
C ARG A 145 7.57 -31.36 6.31
N THR A 146 6.82 -30.39 6.77
CA THR A 146 5.52 -30.56 7.44
C THR A 146 4.42 -29.88 6.64
N LEU A 147 3.34 -30.61 6.37
CA LEU A 147 2.15 -30.09 5.69
C LEU A 147 0.98 -30.03 6.71
N LEU A 148 0.42 -28.86 6.91
CA LEU A 148 -0.78 -28.63 7.70
C LEU A 148 -1.97 -28.41 6.76
N THR A 149 -3.05 -29.14 7.00
CA THR A 149 -4.35 -29.02 6.33
C THR A 149 -5.47 -28.62 7.31
N GLU A 150 -5.12 -28.53 8.59
CA GLU A 150 -5.99 -28.04 9.66
C GLU A 150 -5.39 -26.72 10.19
N ASP A 151 -6.18 -25.70 10.30
CA ASP A 151 -5.80 -24.39 10.85
C ASP A 151 -5.70 -24.40 12.39
N GLY A 152 -5.15 -23.34 12.93
CA GLY A 152 -4.97 -23.19 14.38
C GLY A 152 -3.73 -23.90 14.94
N PHE A 153 -2.72 -24.15 14.12
CA PHE A 153 -1.45 -24.74 14.55
C PHE A 153 -0.28 -23.81 14.24
N VAL A 154 0.79 -23.98 15.03
CA VAL A 154 2.09 -23.35 14.82
C VAL A 154 3.16 -24.42 14.62
N VAL A 155 4.09 -24.12 13.73
CA VAL A 155 5.26 -24.95 13.42
C VAL A 155 6.50 -24.13 13.68
N GLU A 156 7.45 -24.70 14.40
CA GLU A 156 8.75 -24.09 14.67
C GLU A 156 9.87 -24.85 13.96
N VAL A 157 10.80 -24.11 13.38
CA VAL A 157 12.03 -24.60 12.76
C VAL A 157 13.20 -23.92 13.44
N ASN A 158 13.97 -24.70 14.20
CA ASN A 158 15.12 -24.23 14.98
C ASN A 158 16.46 -24.58 14.34
N ASP A 159 16.45 -25.45 13.35
CA ASP A 159 17.63 -25.87 12.59
C ASP A 159 17.23 -26.21 11.14
N PRO A 160 17.91 -25.66 10.12
CA PRO A 160 17.59 -25.94 8.72
C PRO A 160 17.90 -27.38 8.29
N TYR A 161 18.63 -28.15 9.07
CA TYR A 161 19.02 -29.54 8.77
C TYR A 161 18.16 -30.60 9.45
N ASP A 162 17.45 -30.23 10.49
CA ASP A 162 16.67 -31.17 11.31
C ASP A 162 15.23 -31.35 10.76
N ASP A 163 14.59 -32.42 11.23
CA ASP A 163 13.16 -32.60 11.01
C ASP A 163 12.36 -31.62 11.88
N ILE A 164 11.25 -31.15 11.37
CA ILE A 164 10.35 -30.26 12.10
C ILE A 164 9.67 -31.03 13.25
N ASP A 165 9.62 -30.41 14.41
CA ASP A 165 8.90 -30.93 15.57
C ASP A 165 7.40 -31.03 15.32
N THR A 166 6.70 -31.77 16.19
CA THR A 166 5.23 -31.90 16.08
C THR A 166 4.57 -30.53 16.18
N PRO A 167 3.68 -30.16 15.24
CA PRO A 167 2.96 -28.90 15.30
C PRO A 167 2.21 -28.69 16.62
N GLU A 168 2.28 -27.52 17.18
CA GLU A 168 1.60 -27.14 18.40
C GLU A 168 0.32 -26.36 18.13
N LEU A 169 -0.62 -26.35 19.08
CA LEU A 169 -1.82 -25.54 18.95
C LEU A 169 -1.49 -24.05 19.09
N LEU A 170 -1.94 -23.25 18.13
CA LEU A 170 -1.90 -21.79 18.21
C LEU A 170 -2.85 -21.33 19.32
N THR A 171 -2.30 -20.84 20.42
CA THR A 171 -3.11 -20.37 21.55
C THR A 171 -3.70 -18.98 21.25
N ALA A 172 -4.84 -18.67 21.88
CA ALA A 172 -5.44 -17.35 21.77
C ALA A 172 -4.51 -16.24 22.30
N GLU A 173 -3.67 -16.55 23.30
CA GLU A 173 -2.69 -15.62 23.85
C GLU A 173 -1.57 -15.33 22.85
N ALA A 174 -1.03 -16.35 22.18
CA ALA A 174 -0.02 -16.17 21.13
C ALA A 174 -0.56 -15.37 19.94
N LEU A 175 -1.79 -15.67 19.51
CA LEU A 175 -2.44 -14.92 18.43
C LEU A 175 -2.68 -13.45 18.81
N ALA A 176 -3.09 -13.17 20.05
CA ALA A 176 -3.27 -11.82 20.56
C ALA A 176 -1.93 -11.05 20.63
N SER A 177 -0.83 -11.72 21.02
CA SER A 177 0.51 -11.11 21.01
C SER A 177 0.92 -10.70 19.59
N TYR A 178 0.80 -11.60 18.62
CA TYR A 178 1.09 -11.26 17.21
C TYR A 178 0.21 -10.11 16.70
N SER A 179 -1.07 -10.08 17.05
CA SER A 179 -1.98 -9.02 16.62
C SER A 179 -1.60 -7.66 17.22
N ALA A 180 -1.25 -7.62 18.50
CA ALA A 180 -0.81 -6.39 19.17
C ALA A 180 0.48 -5.81 18.53
N GLU A 181 1.41 -6.69 18.15
CA GLU A 181 2.64 -6.26 17.48
C GLU A 181 2.41 -5.80 16.03
N LEU A 182 1.45 -6.40 15.34
CA LEU A 182 1.15 -6.06 13.93
C LEU A 182 0.20 -4.87 13.78
N GLU A 183 -0.76 -4.70 14.68
CA GLU A 183 -1.83 -3.72 14.58
C GLU A 183 -1.67 -2.54 15.57
N GLY A 184 -0.87 -2.70 16.61
CA GLY A 184 -0.74 -1.76 17.73
C GLY A 184 -1.64 -2.14 18.90
N SER A 185 -1.39 -1.56 20.05
CA SER A 185 -2.32 -1.65 21.19
C SER A 185 -3.47 -0.65 20.96
N GLU A 186 -4.67 -1.00 21.43
CA GLU A 186 -5.84 -0.09 21.36
C GLU A 186 -5.55 1.29 22.01
N GLU A 187 -4.58 1.35 22.94
CA GLU A 187 -4.14 2.60 23.56
C GLU A 187 -3.32 3.50 22.59
N GLU A 188 -2.58 2.91 21.63
CA GLU A 188 -1.85 3.67 20.61
C GLU A 188 -2.79 4.19 19.51
N GLU A 189 -3.83 3.43 19.15
CA GLU A 189 -4.86 3.86 18.19
C GLU A 189 -5.71 5.01 18.74
N GLU A 190 -5.97 5.08 20.06
CA GLU A 190 -6.67 6.21 20.67
C GLU A 190 -5.82 7.49 20.67
N GLU A 191 -4.50 7.39 20.89
CA GLU A 191 -3.60 8.55 20.84
C GLU A 191 -3.38 9.05 19.38
N GLU A 192 -3.27 8.14 18.40
CA GLU A 192 -3.18 8.54 16.98
C GLU A 192 -4.50 9.16 16.49
N SER A 193 -5.65 8.60 16.85
CA SER A 193 -6.95 9.14 16.45
C SER A 193 -7.25 10.52 17.06
N GLU A 194 -6.74 10.81 18.27
CA GLU A 194 -6.83 12.14 18.87
C GLU A 194 -5.90 13.15 18.18
N SER A 195 -4.69 12.75 17.77
CA SER A 195 -3.75 13.64 17.07
C SER A 195 -4.20 13.94 15.63
N GLU A 196 -4.71 12.95 14.89
CA GLU A 196 -5.26 13.15 13.55
C GLU A 196 -6.52 14.05 13.57
N SER A 197 -7.36 13.95 14.61
CA SER A 197 -8.55 14.78 14.72
C SER A 197 -8.23 16.24 15.07
N GLU A 198 -7.11 16.52 15.73
CA GLU A 198 -6.64 17.87 16.00
C GLU A 198 -5.97 18.51 14.76
N GLU A 199 -5.19 17.74 13.97
CA GLU A 199 -4.60 18.23 12.72
C GLU A 199 -5.66 18.46 11.63
N GLU A 200 -6.62 17.54 11.42
CA GLU A 200 -7.73 17.76 10.47
C GLU A 200 -8.58 19.00 10.83
N SER A 201 -8.78 19.30 12.12
CA SER A 201 -9.55 20.47 12.52
C SER A 201 -8.81 21.80 12.30
N GLU A 202 -7.49 21.80 12.36
CA GLU A 202 -6.67 22.97 12.04
C GLU A 202 -6.55 23.19 10.53
N GLU A 203 -6.44 22.12 9.71
CA GLU A 203 -6.45 22.22 8.26
C GLU A 203 -7.81 22.67 7.70
N GLU A 204 -8.95 22.19 8.23
CA GLU A 204 -10.28 22.67 7.83
C GLU A 204 -10.52 24.15 8.18
N GLU A 205 -9.96 24.67 9.27
CA GLU A 205 -10.04 26.10 9.60
C GLU A 205 -9.15 26.95 8.66
N GLU A 206 -7.97 26.47 8.27
CA GLU A 206 -7.11 27.18 7.29
C GLU A 206 -7.69 27.15 5.87
N GLU A 207 -8.23 26.00 5.41
CA GLU A 207 -8.91 25.90 4.09
C GLU A 207 -10.15 26.80 4.03
N SER A 208 -10.92 26.93 5.11
CA SER A 208 -12.11 27.80 5.12
C SER A 208 -11.76 29.30 5.07
N GLU A 209 -10.63 29.71 5.63
CA GLU A 209 -10.14 31.10 5.53
C GLU A 209 -9.53 31.40 4.14
N GLU A 210 -8.92 30.41 3.46
CA GLU A 210 -8.42 30.56 2.10
C GLU A 210 -9.58 30.61 1.08
N GLU A 211 -10.61 29.77 1.20
CA GLU A 211 -11.79 29.81 0.32
C GLU A 211 -12.56 31.14 0.44
N GLU A 212 -12.77 31.69 1.67
CA GLU A 212 -13.39 33.03 1.81
C GLU A 212 -12.54 34.14 1.16
N SER A 213 -11.22 34.03 1.16
CA SER A 213 -10.35 35.02 0.53
C SER A 213 -10.30 34.90 -1.01
N GLU A 214 -10.46 33.70 -1.55
CA GLU A 214 -10.55 33.47 -2.99
C GLU A 214 -11.92 33.88 -3.54
N GLU A 215 -13.05 33.61 -2.88
CA GLU A 215 -14.36 34.08 -3.29
C GLU A 215 -14.44 35.63 -3.33
N GLU A 216 -13.88 36.36 -2.34
CA GLU A 216 -13.82 37.84 -2.40
C GLU A 216 -12.94 38.35 -3.57
N SER A 217 -11.92 37.60 -3.99
CA SER A 217 -11.07 37.99 -5.11
C SER A 217 -11.72 37.68 -6.47
N GLU A 218 -12.45 36.58 -6.60
CA GLU A 218 -13.20 36.23 -7.82
C GLU A 218 -14.39 37.18 -8.05
N GLU A 219 -15.16 37.54 -7.01
CA GLU A 219 -16.24 38.52 -7.14
C GLU A 219 -15.75 39.90 -7.59
N SER A 220 -14.52 40.28 -7.25
CA SER A 220 -13.91 41.54 -7.71
C SER A 220 -13.42 41.49 -9.17
N GLU A 221 -12.93 40.33 -9.62
CA GLU A 221 -12.49 40.13 -11.00
C GLU A 221 -13.70 39.96 -11.95
N GLU A 222 -14.76 39.26 -11.56
CA GLU A 222 -16.00 39.12 -12.36
C GLU A 222 -16.68 40.47 -12.58
N SER A 223 -16.67 41.38 -11.61
CA SER A 223 -17.22 42.73 -11.76
C SER A 223 -16.41 43.65 -12.69
N GLU A 224 -15.11 43.42 -12.83
CA GLU A 224 -14.24 44.14 -13.76
C GLU A 224 -14.33 43.56 -15.21
N GLU A 225 -14.51 42.25 -15.38
CA GLU A 225 -14.73 41.63 -16.67
C GLU A 225 -16.09 41.98 -17.27
N GLU A 226 -17.19 41.96 -16.50
CA GLU A 226 -18.51 42.37 -16.98
C GLU A 226 -18.51 43.84 -17.49
N SER A 227 -17.80 44.74 -16.80
CA SER A 227 -17.68 46.12 -17.24
C SER A 227 -16.84 46.30 -18.50
N SER A 228 -15.89 45.41 -18.78
CA SER A 228 -15.04 45.43 -19.95
C SER A 228 -15.71 44.79 -21.19
N GLU A 229 -16.57 43.81 -20.98
CA GLU A 229 -17.35 43.21 -22.08
C GLU A 229 -18.46 44.13 -22.57
N GLU A 230 -19.19 44.86 -21.70
CA GLU A 230 -20.18 45.86 -22.14
C GLU A 230 -19.55 46.98 -22.99
N GLU A 231 -18.36 47.48 -22.62
CA GLU A 231 -17.66 48.49 -23.45
C GLU A 231 -17.16 47.93 -24.79
N SER A 232 -16.85 46.63 -24.89
CA SER A 232 -16.42 46.00 -26.15
C SER A 232 -17.58 45.71 -27.10
N GLU A 233 -18.74 45.29 -26.60
CA GLU A 233 -19.93 45.07 -27.41
C GLU A 233 -20.49 46.37 -27.99
N GLU A 234 -20.51 47.48 -27.23
CA GLU A 234 -20.93 48.80 -27.76
C GLU A 234 -20.00 49.30 -28.88
N SER A 235 -18.69 48.95 -28.83
CA SER A 235 -17.75 49.33 -29.88
C SER A 235 -17.84 48.47 -31.15
N GLU A 236 -18.28 47.23 -31.05
CA GLU A 236 -18.50 46.35 -32.18
C GLU A 236 -19.81 46.66 -32.90
N GLU A 237 -20.91 47.01 -32.22
CA GLU A 237 -22.15 47.45 -32.83
C GLU A 237 -21.97 48.75 -33.63
N GLU A 238 -21.21 49.73 -33.13
CA GLU A 238 -20.90 50.96 -33.92
C GLU A 238 -20.04 50.67 -35.16
N SER A 239 -19.18 49.65 -35.16
CA SER A 239 -18.37 49.26 -36.30
C SER A 239 -19.17 48.51 -37.39
N GLU A 240 -20.13 47.68 -37.02
CA GLU A 240 -20.99 46.95 -37.95
C GLU A 240 -22.00 47.91 -38.65
N GLU A 241 -22.56 48.89 -37.94
CA GLU A 241 -23.44 49.89 -38.56
C GLU A 241 -22.70 50.76 -39.59
N SER A 242 -21.39 50.98 -39.43
CA SER A 242 -20.58 51.74 -40.41
C SER A 242 -20.24 50.94 -41.68
N GLU A 243 -20.05 49.60 -41.54
CA GLU A 243 -19.79 48.75 -42.73
C GLU A 243 -21.04 48.46 -43.53
N GLU A 244 -22.23 48.31 -42.94
CA GLU A 244 -23.49 48.14 -43.65
C GLU A 244 -23.86 49.39 -44.45
N SER A 245 -23.48 50.60 -44.06
CA SER A 245 -23.71 51.86 -44.82
C SER A 245 -22.80 52.01 -46.03
N GLU A 246 -21.58 51.46 -46.03
CA GLU A 246 -20.66 51.48 -47.18
C GLU A 246 -21.03 50.44 -48.26
N GLU A 247 -21.48 49.21 -47.83
CA GLU A 247 -21.93 48.21 -48.84
C GLU A 247 -23.20 48.62 -49.60
N SER A 248 -24.06 49.44 -49.02
CA SER A 248 -25.26 49.94 -49.72
C SER A 248 -25.00 51.02 -50.76
N GLU A 249 -23.86 51.71 -50.68
CA GLU A 249 -23.48 52.74 -51.72
C GLU A 249 -22.74 52.12 -52.91
N GLU A 250 -22.01 51.01 -52.76
CA GLU A 250 -21.25 50.35 -53.81
C GLU A 250 -22.15 49.55 -54.78
N SER A 251 -23.36 49.16 -54.38
CA SER A 251 -24.30 48.41 -55.21
C SER A 251 -25.12 49.30 -56.22
N THR A 252 -24.96 50.61 -56.24
CA THR A 252 -25.71 51.53 -57.10
C THR A 252 -24.90 52.15 -58.25
N GLU A 253 -23.62 51.79 -58.44
CA GLU A 253 -22.78 52.30 -59.52
C GLU A 253 -22.53 51.35 -60.72
N GLU A 254 -23.10 50.13 -60.74
CA GLU A 254 -23.02 49.24 -61.91
C GLU A 254 -24.39 49.00 -62.56
N GLU A 255 -24.93 50.05 -63.28
CA GLU A 255 -25.82 49.89 -64.42
C GLU A 255 -25.61 50.99 -65.42
#